data_4cd66ac95cda8e97ccb1173ed657d460
#
_entry.id   4cd66ac95cda8e97ccb1173ed657d460
#
_cell.length_a   1.000
_cell.length_b   1.000
_cell.length_c   1.000
_cell.angle_alpha   90.00
_cell.angle_beta   90.00
_cell.angle_gamma   90.00
#
_symmetry.space_group_name_H-M   'P 1'
#
loop_
_entity.id
_entity.type
_entity.pdbx_description
1 polymer ?
#
loop_
_entity_poly.entity_id
_entity_poly.type
_entity_poly.pdbx_seq_one_letter_code
_entity_poly.pdbx_strand_id
1 'polypeptide(L)'
;MAEYYQHPAESKEKLDMLTPNVKAIVGDEIKLLLTNEEASIGVVWSGDAADIMWENENLDYVVPSEGSNLWFDNFAIPKSATNVEGAHAFINFLLDPENAAQNADYVGYSTPNVGAFEYMDEEVITDERFYPSPELTEKLEVYDNLGKAMQARYSELFLEFKMHRK
;
A
#
# COMPACT_ATOMS: atom_id res chain seq x y z
N MET A 1 8.96 -10.26 -0.80
CA MET A 1 8.54 -11.62 -0.34
C MET A 1 9.40 -12.71 -0.98
N ALA A 2 9.64 -12.66 -2.29
CA ALA A 2 10.50 -13.63 -2.97
C ALA A 2 11.91 -13.72 -2.36
N GLU A 3 12.51 -12.60 -1.97
CA GLU A 3 13.84 -12.57 -1.36
C GLU A 3 13.93 -13.35 -0.04
N TYR A 4 12.92 -13.24 0.84
CA TYR A 4 12.91 -14.00 2.09
C TYR A 4 12.83 -15.52 1.85
N TYR A 5 12.11 -15.96 0.84
CA TYR A 5 12.05 -17.38 0.48
C TYR A 5 13.39 -17.92 0.02
N GLN A 6 14.12 -17.12 -0.75
CA GLN A 6 15.40 -17.51 -1.34
C GLN A 6 16.56 -17.34 -0.35
N HIS A 7 16.48 -16.30 0.51
CA HIS A 7 17.56 -15.87 1.39
C HIS A 7 17.09 -15.54 2.82
N PRO A 8 16.49 -16.50 3.55
CA PRO A 8 15.87 -16.21 4.85
C PRO A 8 16.87 -15.72 5.93
N ALA A 9 18.12 -16.17 5.86
CA ALA A 9 19.16 -15.75 6.81
C ALA A 9 19.59 -14.30 6.57
N GLU A 10 19.76 -13.90 5.31
CA GLU A 10 20.11 -12.54 4.93
C GLU A 10 19.00 -11.55 5.25
N SER A 11 17.75 -11.93 4.97
CA SER A 11 16.58 -11.12 5.29
C SER A 11 16.45 -10.88 6.79
N LYS A 12 16.71 -11.92 7.61
CA LYS A 12 16.72 -11.79 9.07
C LYS A 12 17.84 -10.85 9.52
N GLU A 13 19.05 -10.99 8.99
CA GLU A 13 20.19 -10.12 9.30
C GLU A 13 19.88 -8.65 8.99
N LYS A 14 19.30 -8.36 7.83
CA LYS A 14 18.87 -7.00 7.44
C LYS A 14 17.83 -6.44 8.43
N LEU A 15 16.87 -7.24 8.87
CA LEU A 15 15.87 -6.83 9.87
C LEU A 15 16.52 -6.56 11.24
N ASP A 16 17.45 -7.41 11.68
CA ASP A 16 18.17 -7.23 12.93
C ASP A 16 19.03 -5.94 12.91
N MET A 17 19.62 -5.59 11.77
CA MET A 17 20.34 -4.32 11.57
C MET A 17 19.40 -3.10 11.57
N LEU A 18 18.18 -3.25 11.07
CA LEU A 18 17.18 -2.18 11.06
C LEU A 18 16.61 -1.90 12.45
N THR A 19 16.44 -2.93 13.27
CA THR A 19 15.75 -2.88 14.57
C THR A 19 16.16 -1.73 15.47
N PRO A 20 17.47 -1.39 15.65
CA PRO A 20 17.89 -0.27 16.50
C PRO A 20 17.39 1.10 16.05
N ASN A 21 17.05 1.23 14.76
CA ASN A 21 16.60 2.48 14.15
C ASN A 21 15.06 2.58 14.05
N VAL A 22 14.34 1.51 14.44
CA VAL A 22 12.88 1.51 14.41
C VAL A 22 12.31 2.26 15.61
N LYS A 23 11.76 3.44 15.37
CA LYS A 23 11.09 4.24 16.40
C LYS A 23 9.78 3.61 16.85
N ALA A 24 8.93 3.23 15.92
CA ALA A 24 7.60 2.67 16.20
C ALA A 24 7.19 1.63 15.14
N ILE A 25 6.40 0.64 15.55
CA ILE A 25 5.62 -0.24 14.69
C ILE A 25 4.17 -0.04 15.13
N VAL A 26 3.44 0.73 14.35
CA VAL A 26 2.10 1.25 14.66
C VAL A 26 1.18 1.03 13.47
N GLY A 27 -0.09 1.33 13.63
CA GLY A 27 -1.06 1.41 12.55
C GLY A 27 -1.13 2.83 11.98
N ASP A 28 -2.33 3.37 11.89
CA ASP A 28 -2.59 4.69 11.30
C ASP A 28 -1.94 5.85 12.08
N GLU A 29 -1.50 5.60 13.31
CA GLU A 29 -0.76 6.58 14.11
C GLU A 29 0.54 7.05 13.45
N ILE A 30 1.04 6.29 12.47
CA ILE A 30 2.23 6.69 11.69
C ILE A 30 2.01 8.02 10.96
N LYS A 31 0.78 8.31 10.54
CA LYS A 31 0.45 9.58 9.87
C LYS A 31 0.81 10.76 10.78
N LEU A 32 0.39 10.73 12.04
CA LEU A 32 0.71 11.78 13.01
C LEU A 32 2.22 11.89 13.29
N LEU A 33 2.92 10.74 13.39
CA LEU A 33 4.36 10.74 13.63
C LEU A 33 5.15 11.39 12.49
N LEU A 34 4.70 11.21 11.25
CA LEU A 34 5.32 11.81 10.07
C LEU A 34 4.91 13.28 9.93
N THR A 35 3.62 13.60 9.98
CA THR A 35 3.12 14.98 9.85
C THR A 35 3.73 15.92 10.90
N ASN A 36 3.92 15.44 12.14
CA ASN A 36 4.55 16.20 13.22
C ASN A 36 6.09 16.15 13.19
N GLU A 37 6.70 15.53 12.19
CA GLU A 37 8.16 15.36 12.07
C GLU A 37 8.77 14.60 13.27
N GLU A 38 7.97 13.80 13.96
CA GLU A 38 8.44 12.94 15.06
C GLU A 38 9.19 11.69 14.56
N ALA A 39 8.97 11.31 13.30
CA ALA A 39 9.71 10.29 12.58
C ALA A 39 10.16 10.85 11.21
N SER A 40 11.40 10.62 10.84
CA SER A 40 11.97 11.13 9.59
C SER A 40 11.69 10.24 8.39
N ILE A 41 11.37 8.97 8.61
CA ILE A 41 11.07 7.97 7.57
C ILE A 41 9.96 7.06 8.09
N GLY A 42 9.01 6.73 7.23
CA GLY A 42 7.93 5.79 7.52
C GLY A 42 7.58 4.93 6.31
N VAL A 43 7.04 3.74 6.56
CA VAL A 43 6.41 2.89 5.54
C VAL A 43 4.91 3.06 5.68
N VAL A 44 4.28 3.61 4.66
CA VAL A 44 2.86 3.97 4.65
C VAL A 44 2.20 3.50 3.35
N TRP A 45 0.88 3.50 3.33
CA TRP A 45 0.11 3.33 2.10
C TRP A 45 0.21 4.59 1.23
N SER A 46 0.11 4.43 -0.09
CA SER A 46 0.23 5.56 -1.03
C SER A 46 -0.80 6.67 -0.79
N GLY A 47 -2.06 6.33 -0.49
CA GLY A 47 -3.08 7.32 -0.17
C GLY A 47 -2.82 8.05 1.16
N ASP A 48 -2.32 7.33 2.18
CA ASP A 48 -1.88 7.96 3.43
C ASP A 48 -0.69 8.91 3.19
N ALA A 49 0.21 8.53 2.26
CA ALA A 49 1.31 9.41 1.86
C ALA A 49 0.80 10.71 1.20
N ALA A 50 -0.22 10.61 0.34
CA ALA A 50 -0.85 11.79 -0.26
C ALA A 50 -1.42 12.72 0.81
N ASP A 51 -2.15 12.19 1.79
CA ASP A 51 -2.73 12.95 2.90
C ASP A 51 -1.66 13.69 3.71
N ILE A 52 -0.61 13.00 4.15
CA ILE A 52 0.43 13.62 4.97
C ILE A 52 1.29 14.64 4.21
N MET A 53 1.51 14.44 2.91
CA MET A 53 2.18 15.43 2.06
C MET A 53 1.33 16.68 1.86
N TRP A 54 0.02 16.55 1.82
CA TRP A 54 -0.89 17.68 1.80
C TRP A 54 -0.86 18.49 3.11
N GLU A 55 -0.69 17.83 4.25
CA GLU A 55 -0.62 18.46 5.56
C GLU A 55 0.77 19.06 5.87
N ASN A 56 1.85 18.49 5.34
CA ASN A 56 3.23 18.92 5.59
C ASN A 56 4.08 18.86 4.32
N GLU A 57 4.38 20.02 3.75
CA GLU A 57 5.16 20.19 2.51
C GLU A 57 6.64 19.76 2.61
N ASN A 58 7.14 19.50 3.84
CA ASN A 58 8.49 18.97 4.04
C ASN A 58 8.59 17.46 3.81
N LEU A 59 7.46 16.79 3.58
CA LEU A 59 7.40 15.35 3.35
C LEU A 59 7.29 15.04 1.86
N ASP A 60 7.87 13.93 1.47
CA ASP A 60 7.76 13.38 0.12
C ASP A 60 7.56 11.87 0.19
N TYR A 61 7.02 11.30 -0.89
CA TYR A 61 6.76 9.88 -1.03
C TYR A 61 7.55 9.29 -2.18
N VAL A 62 8.14 8.12 -1.96
CA VAL A 62 8.91 7.42 -2.97
C VAL A 62 8.61 5.92 -2.96
N VAL A 63 8.44 5.34 -4.13
CA VAL A 63 8.49 3.90 -4.30
C VAL A 63 9.95 3.50 -4.49
N PRO A 64 10.53 2.65 -3.62
CA PRO A 64 11.95 2.28 -3.71
C PRO A 64 12.31 1.62 -5.04
N SER A 65 13.51 1.90 -5.54
CA SER A 65 14.02 1.31 -6.80
C SER A 65 14.17 -0.21 -6.75
N GLU A 66 14.28 -0.76 -5.55
CA GLU A 66 14.30 -2.21 -5.27
C GLU A 66 12.93 -2.87 -5.46
N GLY A 67 11.87 -2.09 -5.50
CA GLY A 67 10.49 -2.53 -5.59
C GLY A 67 9.72 -2.30 -4.30
N SER A 68 8.46 -2.59 -4.36
CA SER A 68 7.51 -2.46 -3.25
C SER A 68 6.36 -3.43 -3.43
N ASN A 69 5.36 -3.35 -2.57
CA ASN A 69 4.14 -4.11 -2.70
C ASN A 69 3.14 -3.39 -3.62
N LEU A 70 2.62 -4.11 -4.61
CA LEU A 70 1.47 -3.71 -5.41
C LEU A 70 0.24 -4.46 -4.89
N TRP A 71 -0.78 -3.74 -4.46
CA TRP A 71 -1.96 -4.32 -3.86
C TRP A 71 -3.24 -3.78 -4.52
N PHE A 72 -4.29 -4.56 -4.40
CA PHE A 72 -5.59 -4.25 -4.98
C PHE A 72 -6.68 -4.53 -3.94
N ASP A 73 -7.47 -3.52 -3.60
CA ASP A 73 -8.71 -3.73 -2.88
C ASP A 73 -9.80 -4.24 -3.83
N ASN A 74 -10.62 -5.15 -3.34
CA ASN A 74 -11.62 -5.82 -4.15
C ASN A 74 -12.99 -5.75 -3.49
N PHE A 75 -14.01 -5.46 -4.29
CA PHE A 75 -15.39 -5.68 -3.86
C PHE A 75 -15.74 -7.17 -3.96
N ALA A 76 -16.32 -7.71 -2.91
CA ALA A 76 -16.74 -9.11 -2.87
C ALA A 76 -18.22 -9.22 -2.48
N ILE A 77 -18.96 -10.04 -3.22
CA ILE A 77 -20.34 -10.37 -2.88
C ILE A 77 -20.34 -11.71 -2.13
N PRO A 78 -20.69 -11.74 -0.83
CA PRO A 78 -20.70 -12.96 -0.06
C PRO A 78 -21.79 -13.93 -0.58
N LYS A 79 -21.54 -15.25 -0.48
CA LYS A 79 -22.51 -16.26 -0.93
C LYS A 79 -23.87 -16.18 -0.21
N SER A 80 -23.91 -15.58 0.96
CA SER A 80 -25.13 -15.35 1.76
C SER A 80 -25.86 -14.06 1.42
N ALA A 81 -25.40 -13.27 0.42
CA ALA A 81 -26.04 -12.03 0.04
C ALA A 81 -27.48 -12.29 -0.45
N THR A 82 -28.43 -11.53 0.05
CA THR A 82 -29.87 -11.64 -0.32
C THR A 82 -30.27 -10.71 -1.47
N ASN A 83 -29.44 -9.67 -1.73
CA ASN A 83 -29.66 -8.72 -2.82
C ASN A 83 -28.42 -8.66 -3.75
N VAL A 84 -28.20 -9.73 -4.48
CA VAL A 84 -27.03 -9.84 -5.41
C VAL A 84 -27.14 -8.85 -6.56
N GLU A 85 -28.35 -8.61 -7.07
CA GLU A 85 -28.61 -7.67 -8.15
C GLU A 85 -28.26 -6.23 -7.73
N GLY A 86 -28.67 -5.81 -6.54
CA GLY A 86 -28.30 -4.51 -5.96
C GLY A 86 -26.80 -4.37 -5.73
N ALA A 87 -26.13 -5.44 -5.29
CA ALA A 87 -24.68 -5.44 -5.13
C ALA A 87 -23.94 -5.23 -6.46
N HIS A 88 -24.36 -5.92 -7.53
CA HIS A 88 -23.83 -5.69 -8.88
C HIS A 88 -24.11 -4.28 -9.40
N ALA A 89 -25.31 -3.76 -9.18
CA ALA A 89 -25.65 -2.39 -9.57
C ALA A 89 -24.74 -1.36 -8.88
N PHE A 90 -24.47 -1.54 -7.59
CA PHE A 90 -23.56 -0.68 -6.83
C PHE A 90 -22.11 -0.77 -7.33
N ILE A 91 -21.61 -1.98 -7.56
CA ILE A 91 -20.26 -2.18 -8.11
C ILE A 91 -20.15 -1.53 -9.48
N ASN A 92 -21.13 -1.73 -10.36
CA ASN A 92 -21.15 -1.11 -11.69
C ASN A 92 -21.19 0.43 -11.62
N PHE A 93 -21.90 1.00 -10.65
CA PHE A 93 -21.89 2.43 -10.41
C PHE A 93 -20.48 2.95 -10.03
N LEU A 94 -19.76 2.22 -9.19
CA LEU A 94 -18.38 2.59 -8.80
C LEU A 94 -17.38 2.37 -9.94
N LEU A 95 -17.67 1.48 -10.90
CA LEU A 95 -16.84 1.24 -12.08
C LEU A 95 -17.09 2.20 -13.23
N ASP A 96 -18.16 3.01 -13.16
CA ASP A 96 -18.38 4.08 -14.11
C ASP A 96 -17.18 5.05 -14.06
N PRO A 97 -16.62 5.45 -15.23
CA PRO A 97 -15.40 6.24 -15.29
C PRO A 97 -15.41 7.53 -14.48
N GLU A 98 -16.50 8.29 -14.55
CA GLU A 98 -16.64 9.55 -13.83
C GLU A 98 -16.72 9.32 -12.32
N ASN A 99 -17.50 8.31 -11.89
CA ASN A 99 -17.59 7.96 -10.48
C ASN A 99 -16.28 7.38 -9.94
N ALA A 100 -15.55 6.60 -10.74
CA ALA A 100 -14.25 6.07 -10.38
C ALA A 100 -13.20 7.17 -10.21
N ALA A 101 -13.22 8.19 -11.06
CA ALA A 101 -12.37 9.36 -10.94
C ALA A 101 -12.65 10.14 -9.66
N GLN A 102 -13.92 10.46 -9.38
CA GLN A 102 -14.32 11.15 -8.15
C GLN A 102 -13.93 10.35 -6.90
N ASN A 103 -14.08 9.03 -6.94
CA ASN A 103 -13.70 8.18 -5.82
C ASN A 103 -12.18 8.16 -5.60
N ALA A 104 -11.38 8.07 -6.66
CA ALA A 104 -9.92 8.09 -6.57
C ALA A 104 -9.41 9.42 -6.00
N ASP A 105 -9.96 10.54 -6.47
CA ASP A 105 -9.64 11.88 -5.99
C ASP A 105 -9.98 12.04 -4.50
N TYR A 106 -11.17 11.59 -4.09
CA TYR A 106 -11.63 11.70 -2.70
C TYR A 106 -10.81 10.86 -1.72
N VAL A 107 -10.42 9.62 -2.10
CA VAL A 107 -9.70 8.71 -1.20
C VAL A 107 -8.18 8.81 -1.31
N GLY A 108 -7.66 9.56 -2.29
CA GLY A 108 -6.22 9.76 -2.52
C GLY A 108 -5.46 8.53 -3.01
N TYR A 109 -6.16 7.47 -3.47
CA TYR A 109 -5.54 6.26 -4.01
C TYR A 109 -5.67 6.18 -5.53
N SER A 110 -4.67 5.58 -6.16
CA SER A 110 -4.66 5.34 -7.60
C SER A 110 -5.79 4.40 -8.01
N THR A 111 -6.43 4.70 -9.14
CA THR A 111 -7.49 3.85 -9.69
C THR A 111 -6.95 2.94 -10.80
N PRO A 112 -7.36 1.65 -10.85
CA PRO A 112 -7.06 0.77 -11.97
C PRO A 112 -8.01 1.00 -13.16
N ASN A 113 -9.00 1.88 -13.03
CA ASN A 113 -9.97 2.19 -14.10
C ASN A 113 -9.38 3.19 -15.07
N VAL A 114 -8.85 2.70 -16.19
CA VAL A 114 -8.21 3.54 -17.23
C VAL A 114 -9.19 4.58 -17.80
N GLY A 115 -10.49 4.27 -17.88
CA GLY A 115 -11.50 5.23 -18.33
C GLY A 115 -11.66 6.44 -17.41
N ALA A 116 -11.31 6.30 -16.13
CA ALA A 116 -11.36 7.39 -15.17
C ALA A 116 -10.33 8.51 -15.49
N PHE A 117 -9.25 8.19 -16.18
CA PHE A 117 -8.18 9.16 -16.49
C PHE A 117 -8.66 10.35 -17.35
N GLU A 118 -9.72 10.16 -18.12
CA GLU A 118 -10.36 11.25 -18.91
C GLU A 118 -11.04 12.31 -18.01
N TYR A 119 -11.31 11.98 -16.74
CA TYR A 119 -12.00 12.79 -15.75
C TYR A 119 -11.08 13.27 -14.63
N MET A 120 -9.79 12.93 -14.65
CA MET A 120 -8.80 13.26 -13.64
C MET A 120 -7.81 14.31 -14.15
N ASP A 121 -7.21 15.06 -13.25
CA ASP A 121 -6.19 16.04 -13.59
C ASP A 121 -4.94 15.36 -14.14
N GLU A 122 -4.38 15.91 -15.22
CA GLU A 122 -3.17 15.38 -15.89
C GLU A 122 -1.98 15.32 -14.92
N GLU A 123 -1.84 16.28 -14.03
CA GLU A 123 -0.78 16.32 -13.01
C GLU A 123 -0.85 15.11 -12.07
N VAL A 124 -2.06 14.64 -11.76
CA VAL A 124 -2.28 13.49 -10.87
C VAL A 124 -1.93 12.17 -11.57
N ILE A 125 -2.46 11.96 -12.77
CA ILE A 125 -2.27 10.68 -13.51
C ILE A 125 -0.85 10.52 -14.08
N THR A 126 -0.08 11.59 -14.16
CA THR A 126 1.33 11.58 -14.60
C THR A 126 2.32 11.59 -13.43
N ASP A 127 1.87 11.68 -12.20
CA ASP A 127 2.73 11.61 -11.02
C ASP A 127 3.18 10.16 -10.78
N GLU A 128 4.43 9.85 -11.09
CA GLU A 128 5.01 8.51 -10.94
C GLU A 128 5.05 7.99 -9.49
N ARG A 129 4.84 8.85 -8.50
CA ARG A 129 4.71 8.44 -7.10
C ARG A 129 3.44 7.62 -6.87
N PHE A 130 2.35 7.95 -7.59
CA PHE A 130 1.04 7.31 -7.47
C PHE A 130 0.69 6.44 -8.68
N TYR A 131 1.17 6.82 -9.86
CA TYR A 131 1.01 6.08 -11.12
C TYR A 131 2.39 5.71 -11.68
N PRO A 132 3.08 4.73 -11.06
CA PRO A 132 4.45 4.40 -11.41
C PRO A 132 4.60 3.92 -12.86
N SER A 133 5.77 4.19 -13.44
CA SER A 133 6.11 3.75 -14.79
C SER A 133 6.03 2.23 -14.95
N PRO A 134 5.84 1.70 -16.17
CA PRO A 134 5.83 0.25 -16.40
C PRO A 134 7.09 -0.44 -15.88
N GLU A 135 8.26 0.19 -16.02
CA GLU A 135 9.55 -0.35 -15.59
C GLU A 135 9.62 -0.49 -14.05
N LEU A 136 8.99 0.41 -13.31
CA LEU A 136 8.90 0.31 -11.86
C LEU A 136 7.83 -0.70 -11.47
N THR A 137 6.67 -0.68 -12.14
CA THR A 137 5.56 -1.60 -11.88
C THR A 137 5.98 -3.07 -12.03
N GLU A 138 6.86 -3.41 -12.98
CA GLU A 138 7.39 -4.76 -13.16
C GLU A 138 8.20 -5.27 -11.94
N LYS A 139 8.72 -4.38 -11.11
CA LYS A 139 9.46 -4.72 -9.88
C LYS A 139 8.55 -4.84 -8.65
N LEU A 140 7.28 -4.48 -8.77
CA LEU A 140 6.35 -4.54 -7.65
C LEU A 140 5.82 -5.95 -7.45
N GLU A 141 5.68 -6.36 -6.21
CA GLU A 141 5.20 -7.69 -5.85
C GLU A 141 3.73 -7.64 -5.40
N VAL A 142 2.91 -8.49 -5.98
CA VAL A 142 1.51 -8.67 -5.57
C VAL A 142 1.43 -9.72 -4.44
N TYR A 143 0.52 -9.52 -3.49
CA TYR A 143 0.24 -10.52 -2.46
C TYR A 143 -0.24 -11.83 -3.07
N ASP A 144 0.34 -12.93 -2.62
CA ASP A 144 -0.03 -14.28 -3.03
C ASP A 144 -0.49 -15.12 -1.83
N ASN A 145 -1.17 -16.21 -2.10
CA ASN A 145 -1.56 -17.18 -1.08
C ASN A 145 -0.37 -18.06 -0.68
N LEU A 146 0.31 -17.68 0.37
CA LEU A 146 1.50 -18.37 0.87
C LEU A 146 1.21 -19.73 1.52
N GLY A 147 -0.06 -20.06 1.75
CA GLY A 147 -0.45 -21.23 2.54
C GLY A 147 -0.12 -21.09 4.04
N LYS A 148 -0.74 -21.95 4.86
CA LYS A 148 -0.70 -21.82 6.33
C LYS A 148 0.71 -21.89 6.92
N ALA A 149 1.56 -22.76 6.42
CA ALA A 149 2.90 -22.97 6.97
C ALA A 149 3.79 -21.72 6.81
N MET A 150 3.76 -21.13 5.60
CA MET A 150 4.56 -19.95 5.33
C MET A 150 3.98 -18.70 6.00
N GLN A 151 2.67 -18.56 6.05
CA GLN A 151 2.03 -17.47 6.78
C GLN A 151 2.40 -17.51 8.29
N ALA A 152 2.43 -18.70 8.90
CA ALA A 152 2.89 -18.86 10.27
C ALA A 152 4.36 -18.41 10.43
N ARG A 153 5.23 -18.79 9.47
CA ARG A 153 6.64 -18.40 9.50
C ARG A 153 6.85 -16.89 9.39
N TYR A 154 6.11 -16.21 8.54
CA TYR A 154 6.13 -14.75 8.46
C TYR A 154 5.64 -14.10 9.76
N SER A 155 4.59 -14.65 10.36
CA SER A 155 4.08 -14.16 11.65
C SER A 155 5.11 -14.31 12.78
N GLU A 156 5.82 -15.43 12.82
CA GLU A 156 6.93 -15.66 13.77
C GLU A 156 8.04 -14.62 13.57
N LEU A 157 8.51 -14.43 12.32
CA LEU A 157 9.55 -13.47 12.00
C LEU A 157 9.16 -12.03 12.38
N PHE A 158 7.93 -11.66 12.12
CA PHE A 158 7.41 -10.34 12.49
C PHE A 158 7.32 -10.16 14.01
N LEU A 159 6.93 -11.19 14.75
CA LEU A 159 6.92 -11.17 16.21
C LEU A 159 8.34 -11.08 16.77
N GLU A 160 9.30 -11.84 16.24
CA GLU A 160 10.71 -11.73 16.60
C GLU A 160 11.23 -10.29 16.41
N PHE A 161 10.96 -9.71 15.24
CA PHE A 161 11.34 -8.32 14.93
C PHE A 161 10.73 -7.32 15.93
N LYS A 162 9.44 -7.47 16.27
CA LYS A 162 8.77 -6.62 17.27
C LYS A 162 9.34 -6.75 18.67
N MET A 163 9.72 -7.97 19.09
CA MET A 163 10.22 -8.24 20.44
C MET A 163 11.66 -7.75 20.66
N HIS A 164 12.48 -7.66 19.61
CA HIS A 164 13.87 -7.18 19.73
C HIS A 164 13.99 -5.65 19.78
N ARG A 165 12.86 -4.94 19.71
CA ARG A 165 12.82 -3.50 19.97
C ARG A 165 13.16 -3.20 21.44
N LYS A 166 14.20 -2.43 21.63
CA LYS A 166 14.54 -1.85 22.95
C LYS A 166 13.78 -0.55 23.19
#